data_feb1762d2f0526235967cf80229dda83
#
_entry.id   feb1762d2f0526235967cf80229dda83
#
_cell.length_a   1.000
_cell.length_b   1.000
_cell.length_c   1.000
_cell.angle_alpha   90.00
_cell.angle_beta   90.00
_cell.angle_gamma   90.00
#
_symmetry.space_group_name_H-M   'P 1'
#
loop_
_entity.id
_entity.type
_entity.pdbx_description
1 polymer ?
#
loop_
_entity_poly.entity_id
_entity_poly.type
_entity_poly.pdbx_seq_one_letter_code
_entity_poly.pdbx_strand_id
1 'polypeptide(L)'
;MKNLFKYAASYWKAMIAILLILVLQAYCDLSLPAYTSDIVNVGIQQGGIEDEVPRQIATEEMEKLLLFVSEDDQQTVMDAYTEDNTSYKKEAYVLKDSVAEDEHTLRKLKEILQIPMMMTSGIESGSDTTKQMEEKLKEQMSQGMSQGMPQSVPLDDMSMFDLLKMLPAEQRTTMVEKIEEQMSEMPDTILDQAAVSFCRSAYKDLGMDMDQTQIHYLLKTGGQMAALALLGMVASIMVAFLASRVGASAGRDLRSGVFHKVVGFSNNEFNHFSTASLITRSTNDIQQIQMLIVMLLRMVLYAPILAIGGVLQVMKTNVSMSWIIGLAVIIIAFVVLLLFLVVMPKFKVLQNLVDKLNLVTREILTGLPVIRAFSTEKHEEERFDDANRTLTKTNLFVNRAMTFMMPVMMFVMNGVSVLIVWTGAHGISDGQMQVGDMMAFIQYTMQIIMGFLMICMISIMLPRAAVSADRIEEILTSKSVIEDPKEAAEFQKSEKGVLKFEHVSFRYQGADEDVLHDIHFTAKPGETTAIIGKSQFMSQWGIQVGSFVRNL
;
A
#
# COMPACT_ATOMS: atom_id res chain seq x y z
N MET A 1 3.07 -7.51 -25.93
CA MET A 1 2.39 -7.21 -24.65
C MET A 1 0.87 -7.04 -24.75
N LYS A 2 0.32 -6.31 -25.73
CA LYS A 2 -1.14 -6.08 -25.86
C LYS A 2 -1.96 -7.38 -25.98
N ASN A 3 -1.47 -8.36 -26.74
CA ASN A 3 -2.15 -9.65 -26.92
C ASN A 3 -2.07 -10.56 -25.68
N LEU A 4 -1.05 -10.40 -24.84
CA LEU A 4 -0.92 -11.19 -23.61
C LEU A 4 -1.87 -10.72 -22.50
N PHE A 5 -2.14 -9.41 -22.44
CA PHE A 5 -3.20 -8.89 -21.56
C PHE A 5 -4.58 -9.45 -21.91
N LYS A 6 -4.82 -9.89 -23.16
CA LYS A 6 -6.07 -10.53 -23.56
C LYS A 6 -6.31 -11.84 -22.79
N TYR A 7 -5.25 -12.59 -22.48
CA TYR A 7 -5.37 -13.82 -21.67
C TYR A 7 -5.71 -13.52 -20.20
N ALA A 8 -5.11 -12.46 -19.64
CA ALA A 8 -5.46 -11.99 -18.30
C ALA A 8 -6.87 -11.36 -18.27
N ALA A 9 -7.24 -10.59 -19.31
CA ALA A 9 -8.56 -9.97 -19.43
C ALA A 9 -9.73 -10.96 -19.48
N SER A 10 -9.49 -12.22 -19.87
CA SER A 10 -10.49 -13.29 -19.77
C SER A 10 -10.97 -13.52 -18.34
N TYR A 11 -10.16 -13.15 -17.34
CA TYR A 11 -10.45 -13.30 -15.91
C TYR A 11 -10.92 -11.99 -15.24
N TRP A 12 -11.52 -11.05 -16.01
CA TRP A 12 -11.93 -9.72 -15.55
C TRP A 12 -12.80 -9.74 -14.28
N LYS A 13 -13.68 -10.75 -14.11
CA LYS A 13 -14.51 -10.90 -12.90
C LYS A 13 -13.64 -11.11 -11.65
N ALA A 14 -12.60 -11.96 -11.76
CA ALA A 14 -11.66 -12.17 -10.67
C ALA A 14 -10.80 -10.93 -10.42
N MET A 15 -10.43 -10.18 -11.46
CA MET A 15 -9.68 -8.92 -11.31
C MET A 15 -10.50 -7.86 -10.58
N ILE A 16 -11.80 -7.73 -10.87
CA ILE A 16 -12.70 -6.83 -10.12
C ILE A 16 -12.82 -7.27 -8.66
N ALA A 17 -13.01 -8.58 -8.42
CA ALA A 17 -13.06 -9.10 -7.05
C ALA A 17 -11.75 -8.79 -6.28
N ILE A 18 -10.59 -8.98 -6.91
CA ILE A 18 -9.28 -8.62 -6.33
C ILE A 18 -9.24 -7.13 -6.00
N LEU A 19 -9.67 -6.25 -6.91
CA LEU A 19 -9.67 -4.81 -6.69
C LEU A 19 -10.54 -4.41 -5.49
N LEU A 20 -11.74 -4.96 -5.39
CA LEU A 20 -12.65 -4.69 -4.26
C LEU A 20 -12.06 -5.16 -2.93
N ILE A 21 -11.46 -6.36 -2.91
CA ILE A 21 -10.80 -6.88 -1.70
C ILE A 21 -9.55 -6.07 -1.35
N LEU A 22 -8.78 -5.58 -2.34
CA LEU A 22 -7.64 -4.68 -2.10
C LEU A 22 -8.07 -3.34 -1.49
N VAL A 23 -9.21 -2.78 -1.92
CA VAL A 23 -9.77 -1.58 -1.30
C VAL A 23 -10.15 -1.86 0.15
N LEU A 24 -10.80 -2.99 0.42
CA LEU A 24 -11.13 -3.41 1.78
C LEU A 24 -9.86 -3.62 2.63
N GLN A 25 -8.85 -4.29 2.08
CA GLN A 25 -7.56 -4.48 2.75
C GLN A 25 -6.90 -3.14 3.07
N ALA A 26 -6.84 -2.21 2.10
CA ALA A 26 -6.26 -0.89 2.31
C ALA A 26 -7.03 -0.08 3.36
N TYR A 27 -8.37 -0.19 3.39
CA TYR A 27 -9.18 0.41 4.44
C TYR A 27 -8.81 -0.13 5.82
N CYS A 28 -8.68 -1.46 5.96
CA CYS A 28 -8.25 -2.07 7.21
C CYS A 28 -6.85 -1.57 7.62
N ASP A 29 -5.88 -1.62 6.70
CA ASP A 29 -4.50 -1.25 6.99
C ASP A 29 -4.35 0.25 7.33
N LEU A 30 -5.13 1.13 6.68
CA LEU A 30 -5.14 2.58 6.93
C LEU A 30 -5.96 2.98 8.17
N SER A 31 -6.82 2.12 8.68
CA SER A 31 -7.56 2.41 9.92
C SER A 31 -6.77 2.06 11.17
N LEU A 32 -5.81 1.12 11.11
CA LEU A 32 -5.01 0.70 12.27
C LEU A 32 -4.25 1.84 12.96
N PRO A 33 -3.61 2.80 12.25
CA PRO A 33 -2.96 3.93 12.89
C PRO A 33 -3.94 4.84 13.67
N ALA A 34 -5.17 5.03 13.19
CA ALA A 34 -6.19 5.80 13.89
C ALA A 34 -6.53 5.14 15.23
N TYR A 35 -6.80 3.84 15.25
CA TYR A 35 -7.02 3.10 16.52
C TYR A 35 -5.82 3.17 17.45
N THR A 36 -4.59 3.21 16.92
CA THR A 36 -3.38 3.41 17.74
C THR A 36 -3.39 4.80 18.37
N SER A 37 -3.79 5.83 17.63
CA SER A 37 -3.97 7.19 18.15
C SER A 37 -5.02 7.21 19.26
N ASP A 38 -6.19 6.60 19.04
CA ASP A 38 -7.27 6.54 20.03
C ASP A 38 -6.84 5.83 21.32
N ILE A 39 -6.10 4.71 21.20
CA ILE A 39 -5.56 4.01 22.38
C ILE A 39 -4.62 4.90 23.18
N VAL A 40 -3.78 5.69 22.51
CA VAL A 40 -2.81 6.56 23.19
C VAL A 40 -3.49 7.81 23.74
N ASN A 41 -4.25 8.52 22.92
CA ASN A 41 -4.88 9.79 23.32
C ASN A 41 -6.00 9.55 24.32
N VAL A 42 -7.00 8.77 23.95
CA VAL A 42 -8.17 8.52 24.81
C VAL A 42 -7.87 7.46 25.87
N GLY A 43 -7.34 6.31 25.44
CA GLY A 43 -7.12 5.17 26.35
C GLY A 43 -6.10 5.46 27.44
N ILE A 44 -4.95 6.04 27.10
CA ILE A 44 -3.83 6.23 28.04
C ILE A 44 -3.84 7.63 28.65
N GLN A 45 -3.90 8.69 27.83
CA GLN A 45 -3.80 10.06 28.33
C GLN A 45 -5.07 10.51 29.02
N GLN A 46 -6.23 10.23 28.44
CA GLN A 46 -7.53 10.66 28.95
C GLN A 46 -8.20 9.65 29.89
N GLY A 47 -7.55 8.46 30.11
CA GLY A 47 -8.09 7.45 31.03
C GLY A 47 -9.35 6.75 30.53
N GLY A 48 -9.53 6.65 29.21
CA GLY A 48 -10.66 5.98 28.56
C GLY A 48 -11.93 6.82 28.45
N ILE A 49 -11.83 8.15 28.64
CA ILE A 49 -12.96 9.09 28.56
C ILE A 49 -12.87 9.83 27.23
N GLU A 50 -13.92 9.70 26.43
CA GLU A 50 -14.11 10.40 25.14
C GLU A 50 -14.97 11.65 25.28
N ASP A 51 -15.66 11.78 26.44
CA ASP A 51 -16.68 12.79 26.62
C ASP A 51 -16.05 14.19 26.79
N GLU A 52 -16.33 15.09 25.89
CA GLU A 52 -15.98 16.51 25.94
C GLU A 52 -17.04 17.35 26.67
N VAL A 53 -18.20 16.75 26.95
CA VAL A 53 -19.28 17.28 27.76
C VAL A 53 -19.63 16.22 28.81
N PRO A 54 -19.69 16.55 30.12
CA PRO A 54 -19.92 15.55 31.14
C PRO A 54 -21.30 14.92 30.98
N ARG A 55 -21.35 13.59 30.81
CA ARG A 55 -22.63 12.87 30.79
C ARG A 55 -23.30 12.82 32.16
N GLN A 56 -22.46 12.92 33.19
CA GLN A 56 -22.89 12.87 34.59
C GLN A 56 -21.99 13.82 35.39
N ILE A 57 -22.57 14.63 36.24
CA ILE A 57 -21.85 15.61 37.04
C ILE A 57 -22.51 15.74 38.41
N ALA A 58 -21.74 15.83 39.50
CA ALA A 58 -22.27 16.06 40.82
C ALA A 58 -22.90 17.45 40.89
N THR A 59 -23.98 17.58 41.67
CA THR A 59 -24.71 18.85 41.83
C THR A 59 -23.78 19.99 42.26
N GLU A 60 -22.87 19.71 43.20
CA GLU A 60 -21.85 20.68 43.66
C GLU A 60 -20.93 21.16 42.54
N GLU A 61 -20.50 20.22 41.65
CA GLU A 61 -19.62 20.53 40.52
C GLU A 61 -20.36 21.29 39.41
N MET A 62 -21.63 20.95 39.16
CA MET A 62 -22.48 21.69 38.23
C MET A 62 -22.67 23.14 38.71
N GLU A 63 -22.90 23.37 40.01
CA GLU A 63 -22.98 24.72 40.56
C GLU A 63 -21.70 25.54 40.37
N LYS A 64 -20.53 24.91 40.56
CA LYS A 64 -19.24 25.55 40.31
C LYS A 64 -19.06 25.90 38.82
N LEU A 65 -19.43 25.00 37.94
CA LEU A 65 -19.33 25.16 36.49
C LEU A 65 -20.24 26.32 36.02
N LEU A 66 -21.47 26.39 36.52
CA LEU A 66 -22.43 27.44 36.17
C LEU A 66 -22.00 28.84 36.59
N LEU A 67 -21.05 28.99 37.53
CA LEU A 67 -20.46 30.29 37.86
C LEU A 67 -19.73 30.96 36.70
N PHE A 68 -19.25 30.16 35.75
CA PHE A 68 -18.50 30.58 34.56
C PHE A 68 -19.32 30.55 33.28
N VAL A 69 -20.61 30.20 33.35
CA VAL A 69 -21.54 30.20 32.21
C VAL A 69 -22.36 31.48 32.23
N SER A 70 -22.57 32.09 31.05
CA SER A 70 -23.42 33.30 30.91
C SER A 70 -24.86 33.03 31.39
N GLU A 71 -25.57 34.04 31.92
CA GLU A 71 -26.93 33.86 32.38
C GLU A 71 -27.90 33.35 31.30
N ASP A 72 -27.69 33.76 30.06
CA ASP A 72 -28.48 33.33 28.90
C ASP A 72 -28.23 31.84 28.55
N ASP A 73 -27.02 31.35 28.76
CA ASP A 73 -26.64 29.96 28.44
C ASP A 73 -26.87 29.00 29.61
N GLN A 74 -26.94 29.49 30.87
CA GLN A 74 -27.21 28.63 32.03
C GLN A 74 -28.51 27.84 31.88
N GLN A 75 -29.54 28.47 31.33
CA GLN A 75 -30.83 27.80 31.11
C GLN A 75 -30.71 26.72 30.03
N THR A 76 -29.95 26.99 28.97
CA THR A 76 -29.67 25.99 27.90
C THR A 76 -28.89 24.78 28.45
N VAL A 77 -27.93 25.01 29.34
CA VAL A 77 -27.19 23.94 30.00
C VAL A 77 -28.09 23.13 30.91
N MET A 78 -28.86 23.79 31.79
CA MET A 78 -29.76 23.11 32.74
C MET A 78 -30.85 22.31 32.02
N ASP A 79 -31.40 22.83 30.92
CA ASP A 79 -32.38 22.13 30.10
C ASP A 79 -31.86 20.86 29.45
N ALA A 80 -30.54 20.75 29.27
CA ALA A 80 -29.90 19.56 28.71
C ALA A 80 -29.72 18.42 29.73
N TYR A 81 -29.78 18.71 31.01
CA TYR A 81 -29.58 17.73 32.09
C TYR A 81 -30.89 17.42 32.83
N THR A 82 -30.87 16.29 33.56
CA THR A 82 -31.96 15.84 34.45
C THR A 82 -31.34 15.44 35.77
N GLU A 83 -31.98 15.79 36.89
CA GLU A 83 -31.55 15.38 38.22
C GLU A 83 -31.74 13.88 38.42
N ASP A 84 -30.70 13.20 38.88
CA ASP A 84 -30.72 11.79 39.30
C ASP A 84 -30.18 11.63 40.72
N ASN A 85 -31.07 11.41 41.63
CA ASN A 85 -30.74 11.26 43.07
C ASN A 85 -30.62 9.79 43.51
N THR A 86 -30.68 8.84 42.55
CA THR A 86 -30.83 7.42 42.89
C THR A 86 -29.65 6.52 42.48
N SER A 87 -28.93 6.92 41.45
CA SER A 87 -27.91 6.03 40.82
C SER A 87 -26.50 6.21 41.38
N TYR A 88 -26.22 7.34 42.05
CA TYR A 88 -24.89 7.69 42.53
C TYR A 88 -24.85 7.92 44.04
N LYS A 89 -23.62 7.94 44.61
CA LYS A 89 -23.41 8.22 46.05
C LYS A 89 -23.72 9.68 46.43
N LYS A 90 -23.71 10.57 45.45
CA LYS A 90 -24.04 12.01 45.57
C LYS A 90 -25.19 12.34 44.64
N GLU A 91 -25.93 13.41 44.93
CA GLU A 91 -26.87 13.99 43.99
C GLU A 91 -26.17 14.40 42.72
N ALA A 92 -26.69 14.03 41.57
CA ALA A 92 -26.06 14.23 40.28
C ALA A 92 -27.04 14.71 39.21
N TYR A 93 -26.51 15.44 38.25
CA TYR A 93 -27.17 15.74 36.99
C TYR A 93 -26.69 14.76 35.91
N VAL A 94 -27.62 14.20 35.14
CA VAL A 94 -27.36 13.28 34.04
C VAL A 94 -27.82 13.92 32.73
N LEU A 95 -26.98 13.88 31.72
CA LEU A 95 -27.29 14.39 30.37
C LEU A 95 -28.43 13.57 29.78
N LYS A 96 -29.45 14.22 29.23
CA LYS A 96 -30.61 13.57 28.62
C LYS A 96 -30.17 12.75 27.40
N ASP A 97 -30.69 11.54 27.25
CA ASP A 97 -30.36 10.67 26.09
C ASP A 97 -30.70 11.36 24.76
N SER A 98 -31.77 12.14 24.70
CA SER A 98 -32.13 12.92 23.51
C SER A 98 -31.08 13.96 23.09
N VAL A 99 -30.33 14.48 24.07
CA VAL A 99 -29.23 15.44 23.85
C VAL A 99 -27.93 14.69 23.54
N ALA A 100 -27.70 13.57 24.22
CA ALA A 100 -26.50 12.73 24.01
C ALA A 100 -26.44 12.10 22.60
N GLU A 101 -27.61 11.89 21.94
CA GLU A 101 -27.71 11.36 20.57
C GLU A 101 -27.75 12.46 19.50
N ASP A 102 -27.96 13.73 19.86
CA ASP A 102 -27.98 14.85 18.92
C ASP A 102 -26.62 15.56 18.84
N GLU A 103 -25.88 15.26 17.80
CA GLU A 103 -24.55 15.80 17.54
C GLU A 103 -24.51 17.33 17.46
N HIS A 104 -25.57 17.97 16.99
CA HIS A 104 -25.66 19.43 16.89
C HIS A 104 -25.81 20.08 18.28
N THR A 105 -26.66 19.51 19.12
CA THR A 105 -26.88 20.02 20.49
C THR A 105 -25.66 19.74 21.36
N LEU A 106 -25.02 18.59 21.24
CA LEU A 106 -23.75 18.29 21.92
C LEU A 106 -22.63 19.27 21.54
N ARG A 107 -22.51 19.62 20.25
CA ARG A 107 -21.51 20.59 19.79
C ARG A 107 -21.76 21.97 20.42
N LYS A 108 -23.02 22.40 20.45
CA LYS A 108 -23.39 23.67 21.10
C LYS A 108 -23.10 23.67 22.60
N LEU A 109 -23.40 22.58 23.30
CA LEU A 109 -23.05 22.42 24.71
C LEU A 109 -21.53 22.41 24.94
N LYS A 110 -20.78 21.77 24.06
CA LYS A 110 -19.31 21.79 24.10
C LYS A 110 -18.78 23.22 23.99
N GLU A 111 -19.26 24.00 23.02
CA GLU A 111 -18.85 25.41 22.83
C GLU A 111 -19.14 26.26 24.07
N ILE A 112 -20.29 26.05 24.74
CA ILE A 112 -20.67 26.78 25.97
C ILE A 112 -19.84 26.31 27.18
N LEU A 113 -19.59 25.00 27.32
CA LEU A 113 -19.02 24.44 28.55
C LEU A 113 -17.50 24.32 28.54
N GLN A 114 -16.83 24.40 27.40
CA GLN A 114 -15.41 24.11 27.21
C GLN A 114 -14.53 25.05 28.07
N ILE A 115 -14.77 26.34 28.03
CA ILE A 115 -14.02 27.33 28.82
C ILE A 115 -14.40 27.26 30.31
N PRO A 116 -15.69 27.18 30.70
CA PRO A 116 -16.08 26.94 32.09
C PRO A 116 -15.45 25.67 32.71
N MET A 117 -15.41 24.56 31.98
CA MET A 117 -14.77 23.33 32.46
C MET A 117 -13.26 23.49 32.66
N MET A 118 -12.57 24.19 31.75
CA MET A 118 -11.16 24.48 31.89
C MET A 118 -10.90 25.38 33.11
N MET A 119 -11.70 26.39 33.33
CA MET A 119 -11.60 27.29 34.49
C MET A 119 -11.81 26.55 35.80
N THR A 120 -12.86 25.76 35.87
CA THR A 120 -13.19 24.97 37.08
C THR A 120 -12.07 23.99 37.40
N SER A 121 -11.58 23.24 36.40
CA SER A 121 -10.44 22.30 36.56
C SER A 121 -9.15 23.03 36.95
N GLY A 122 -8.89 24.21 36.39
CA GLY A 122 -7.74 25.05 36.72
C GLY A 122 -7.74 25.52 38.16
N ILE A 123 -8.93 25.91 38.69
CA ILE A 123 -9.09 26.33 40.08
C ILE A 123 -8.91 25.13 41.03
N GLU A 124 -9.49 23.99 40.74
CA GLU A 124 -9.37 22.79 41.56
C GLU A 124 -7.95 22.23 41.59
N SER A 125 -7.20 22.33 40.49
CA SER A 125 -5.80 21.89 40.41
C SER A 125 -4.84 22.81 41.16
N GLY A 126 -5.27 24.00 41.59
CA GLY A 126 -4.47 24.98 42.33
C GLY A 126 -3.25 25.46 41.54
N SER A 127 -3.39 25.69 40.23
CA SER A 127 -2.32 26.16 39.36
C SER A 127 -1.75 27.52 39.83
N ASP A 128 -0.48 27.80 39.54
CA ASP A 128 0.15 29.07 39.97
C ASP A 128 -0.59 30.29 39.40
N THR A 129 -1.18 30.16 38.22
CA THR A 129 -2.00 31.20 37.60
C THR A 129 -3.29 31.45 38.40
N THR A 130 -3.91 30.37 38.87
CA THR A 130 -5.13 30.42 39.67
C THR A 130 -4.87 31.05 41.04
N LYS A 131 -3.75 30.72 41.70
CA LYS A 131 -3.32 31.34 42.96
C LYS A 131 -3.09 32.86 42.83
N GLN A 132 -2.42 33.29 41.75
CA GLN A 132 -2.24 34.72 41.46
C GLN A 132 -3.58 35.44 41.19
N MET A 133 -4.56 34.75 40.58
CA MET A 133 -5.87 35.28 40.31
C MET A 133 -6.70 35.40 41.61
N GLU A 134 -6.59 34.38 42.47
CA GLU A 134 -7.19 34.37 43.80
C GLU A 134 -6.64 35.48 44.69
N GLU A 135 -5.32 35.69 44.73
CA GLU A 135 -4.67 36.78 45.46
C GLU A 135 -5.14 38.15 44.96
N LYS A 136 -5.17 38.38 43.64
CA LYS A 136 -5.68 39.62 43.05
C LYS A 136 -7.12 39.87 43.36
N LEU A 137 -7.96 38.82 43.35
CA LEU A 137 -9.37 38.92 43.66
C LEU A 137 -9.56 39.25 45.15
N LYS A 138 -8.80 38.61 46.06
CA LYS A 138 -8.79 38.93 47.51
C LYS A 138 -8.35 40.34 47.75
N GLU A 139 -7.34 40.86 47.06
CA GLU A 139 -6.88 42.26 47.14
C GLU A 139 -7.99 43.23 46.66
N GLN A 140 -8.62 42.97 45.52
CA GLN A 140 -9.69 43.81 44.99
C GLN A 140 -10.92 43.85 45.92
N MET A 141 -11.32 42.67 46.46
CA MET A 141 -12.42 42.60 47.42
C MET A 141 -12.08 43.30 48.74
N SER A 142 -10.84 43.20 49.23
CA SER A 142 -10.40 43.90 50.45
C SER A 142 -10.40 45.40 50.27
N GLN A 143 -10.05 45.94 49.09
CA GLN A 143 -10.14 47.34 48.76
C GLN A 143 -11.57 47.81 48.59
N GLY A 144 -12.49 46.99 48.06
CA GLY A 144 -13.92 47.27 47.92
C GLY A 144 -14.67 47.23 49.25
N MET A 145 -14.27 46.36 50.19
CA MET A 145 -14.84 46.29 51.56
C MET A 145 -14.59 47.54 52.39
N SER A 146 -13.57 48.34 52.06
CA SER A 146 -13.29 49.62 52.73
C SER A 146 -14.37 50.66 52.51
N GLN A 147 -15.38 50.40 51.64
CA GLN A 147 -16.44 51.36 51.26
C GLN A 147 -17.87 50.95 51.58
N GLY A 148 -18.13 49.87 52.35
CA GLY A 148 -19.52 49.63 52.74
C GLY A 148 -20.04 48.25 53.08
N MET A 149 -19.20 47.21 53.21
CA MET A 149 -19.64 45.87 53.63
C MET A 149 -19.28 45.53 55.10
N PRO A 150 -20.04 44.62 55.78
CA PRO A 150 -19.78 44.27 57.18
C PRO A 150 -18.44 43.53 57.35
N GLN A 151 -17.65 43.97 58.31
CA GLN A 151 -16.27 43.61 58.64
C GLN A 151 -16.03 42.20 59.24
N SER A 152 -16.83 41.18 58.97
CA SER A 152 -16.81 39.93 59.76
C SER A 152 -16.53 38.66 58.96
N VAL A 153 -16.05 38.71 57.73
CA VAL A 153 -15.74 37.48 56.96
C VAL A 153 -14.24 37.35 56.75
N PRO A 154 -13.59 36.31 57.26
CA PRO A 154 -12.15 36.07 57.03
C PRO A 154 -11.96 35.62 55.56
N LEU A 155 -11.51 36.49 54.71
CA LEU A 155 -11.24 36.24 53.28
C LEU A 155 -10.11 35.23 53.03
N ASP A 156 -9.23 35.05 54.03
CA ASP A 156 -8.03 34.17 53.90
C ASP A 156 -8.40 32.71 53.83
N ASP A 157 -9.52 32.26 54.46
CA ASP A 157 -9.96 30.86 54.48
C ASP A 157 -11.02 30.51 53.40
N MET A 158 -11.38 31.46 52.54
CA MET A 158 -12.42 31.24 51.52
C MET A 158 -11.79 30.68 50.21
N SER A 159 -12.50 29.70 49.63
CA SER A 159 -12.12 29.16 48.30
C SER A 159 -12.40 30.19 47.19
N MET A 160 -11.71 30.06 46.07
CA MET A 160 -11.93 30.89 44.88
C MET A 160 -13.42 30.87 44.46
N PHE A 161 -14.09 29.71 44.56
CA PHE A 161 -15.52 29.57 44.22
C PHE A 161 -16.43 30.38 45.17
N ASP A 162 -16.09 30.41 46.46
CA ASP A 162 -16.86 31.20 47.44
C ASP A 162 -16.72 32.70 47.18
N LEU A 163 -15.51 33.13 46.80
CA LEU A 163 -15.24 34.51 46.41
C LEU A 163 -16.02 34.90 45.15
N LEU A 164 -16.11 34.02 44.15
CA LEU A 164 -16.86 34.23 42.92
C LEU A 164 -18.37 34.29 43.17
N LYS A 165 -18.91 33.47 44.10
CA LYS A 165 -20.35 33.53 44.52
C LYS A 165 -20.72 34.85 45.18
N MET A 166 -19.76 35.54 45.83
CA MET A 166 -19.99 36.84 46.48
C MET A 166 -19.96 38.03 45.52
N LEU A 167 -19.41 37.87 44.31
CA LEU A 167 -19.35 38.92 43.30
C LEU A 167 -20.75 39.21 42.73
N PRO A 168 -21.11 40.49 42.50
CA PRO A 168 -22.30 40.86 41.75
C PRO A 168 -22.31 40.21 40.35
N ALA A 169 -23.50 39.80 39.88
CA ALA A 169 -23.67 39.11 38.60
C ALA A 169 -22.98 39.86 37.42
N GLU A 170 -23.17 41.20 37.33
CA GLU A 170 -22.56 42.04 36.29
C GLU A 170 -21.00 41.98 36.28
N GLN A 171 -20.37 41.96 37.47
CA GLN A 171 -18.91 41.88 37.56
C GLN A 171 -18.40 40.50 37.20
N ARG A 172 -19.15 39.45 37.56
CA ARG A 172 -18.86 38.06 37.20
C ARG A 172 -18.96 37.88 35.70
N THR A 173 -20.04 38.35 35.05
CA THR A 173 -20.21 38.28 33.59
C THR A 173 -19.07 38.99 32.86
N THR A 174 -18.73 40.23 33.28
CA THR A 174 -17.58 40.96 32.67
C THR A 174 -16.25 40.25 32.85
N MET A 175 -16.06 39.52 33.95
CA MET A 175 -14.85 38.72 34.20
C MET A 175 -14.82 37.49 33.29
N VAL A 176 -15.95 36.78 33.16
CA VAL A 176 -16.10 35.61 32.28
C VAL A 176 -15.86 36.01 30.83
N GLU A 177 -16.48 37.07 30.32
CA GLU A 177 -16.29 37.58 28.96
C GLU A 177 -14.82 37.90 28.64
N LYS A 178 -14.10 38.53 29.58
CA LYS A 178 -12.65 38.81 29.40
C LYS A 178 -11.81 37.54 29.36
N ILE A 179 -12.19 36.52 30.13
CA ILE A 179 -11.50 35.23 30.14
C ILE A 179 -11.79 34.49 28.85
N GLU A 180 -13.04 34.50 28.38
CA GLU A 180 -13.44 33.93 27.11
C GLU A 180 -12.67 34.56 25.93
N GLU A 181 -12.57 35.90 25.92
CA GLU A 181 -11.78 36.61 24.88
C GLU A 181 -10.31 36.21 24.88
N GLN A 182 -9.69 36.07 26.06
CA GLN A 182 -8.29 35.62 26.17
C GLN A 182 -8.09 34.14 25.83
N MET A 183 -9.07 33.30 26.12
CA MET A 183 -9.01 31.85 25.86
C MET A 183 -9.48 31.48 24.46
N SER A 184 -10.22 32.33 23.76
CA SER A 184 -10.63 32.11 22.36
C SER A 184 -9.44 32.04 21.38
N GLU A 185 -8.28 32.56 21.77
CA GLU A 185 -7.02 32.42 21.00
C GLU A 185 -6.30 31.09 21.25
N MET A 186 -6.76 30.27 22.23
CA MET A 186 -6.14 28.96 22.51
C MET A 186 -6.56 27.93 21.46
N PRO A 187 -5.66 26.99 21.13
CA PRO A 187 -5.99 25.88 20.25
C PRO A 187 -7.10 24.98 20.84
N ASP A 188 -8.05 24.58 19.99
CA ASP A 188 -9.19 23.72 20.38
C ASP A 188 -8.75 22.45 21.11
N THR A 189 -7.62 21.85 20.74
CA THR A 189 -7.09 20.64 21.38
C THR A 189 -6.71 20.82 22.84
N ILE A 190 -6.28 22.02 23.27
CA ILE A 190 -6.00 22.31 24.69
C ILE A 190 -7.32 22.39 25.45
N LEU A 191 -8.29 23.07 24.86
CA LEU A 191 -9.62 23.20 25.45
C LEU A 191 -10.31 21.82 25.58
N ASP A 192 -10.22 20.98 24.53
CA ASP A 192 -10.76 19.62 24.55
C ASP A 192 -10.10 18.75 25.63
N GLN A 193 -8.76 18.81 25.76
CA GLN A 193 -8.05 18.07 26.81
C GLN A 193 -8.44 18.54 28.22
N ALA A 194 -8.65 19.85 28.41
CA ALA A 194 -9.10 20.40 29.67
C ALA A 194 -10.54 19.96 30.00
N ALA A 195 -11.43 19.96 28.99
CA ALA A 195 -12.79 19.48 29.12
C ALA A 195 -12.86 17.99 29.53
N VAL A 196 -12.09 17.14 28.84
CA VAL A 196 -11.98 15.71 29.19
C VAL A 196 -11.38 15.49 30.57
N SER A 197 -10.38 16.29 30.96
CA SER A 197 -9.79 16.25 32.31
C SER A 197 -10.81 16.60 33.38
N PHE A 198 -11.64 17.61 33.12
CA PHE A 198 -12.79 17.99 33.98
C PHE A 198 -13.79 16.83 34.08
N CYS A 199 -14.21 16.25 32.95
CA CYS A 199 -15.13 15.12 32.93
C CYS A 199 -14.60 13.95 33.77
N ARG A 200 -13.28 13.66 33.65
CA ARG A 200 -12.61 12.63 34.43
C ARG A 200 -12.67 12.91 35.93
N SER A 201 -12.45 14.15 36.34
CA SER A 201 -12.56 14.58 37.76
C SER A 201 -14.00 14.45 38.25
N ALA A 202 -14.96 14.93 37.50
CA ALA A 202 -16.40 14.85 37.82
C ALA A 202 -16.86 13.39 37.97
N TYR A 203 -16.45 12.49 37.10
CA TYR A 203 -16.78 11.05 37.20
C TYR A 203 -16.13 10.39 38.41
N LYS A 204 -14.91 10.76 38.75
CA LYS A 204 -14.21 10.29 39.94
C LYS A 204 -14.91 10.72 41.22
N ASP A 205 -15.41 11.96 41.25
CA ASP A 205 -16.15 12.53 42.41
C ASP A 205 -17.50 11.86 42.63
N LEU A 206 -18.12 11.38 41.57
CA LEU A 206 -19.33 10.52 41.64
C LEU A 206 -19.02 9.10 42.11
N GLY A 207 -17.73 8.73 42.28
CA GLY A 207 -17.28 7.43 42.75
C GLY A 207 -17.23 6.36 41.68
N MET A 208 -17.12 6.76 40.40
CA MET A 208 -16.87 5.83 39.29
C MET A 208 -15.41 5.30 39.33
N ASP A 209 -15.25 4.02 39.02
CA ASP A 209 -13.94 3.40 38.94
C ASP A 209 -13.26 3.76 37.59
N MET A 210 -12.36 4.73 37.65
CA MET A 210 -11.63 5.22 36.47
C MET A 210 -10.72 4.16 35.86
N ASP A 211 -10.13 3.28 36.68
CA ASP A 211 -9.27 2.22 36.20
C ASP A 211 -10.07 1.18 35.41
N GLN A 212 -11.28 0.86 35.87
CA GLN A 212 -12.18 -0.04 35.15
C GLN A 212 -12.66 0.58 33.84
N THR A 213 -12.97 1.87 33.82
CA THR A 213 -13.36 2.62 32.61
C THR A 213 -12.24 2.60 31.58
N GLN A 214 -11.02 2.90 32.02
CA GLN A 214 -9.84 2.87 31.16
C GLN A 214 -9.58 1.47 30.57
N ILE A 215 -9.60 0.43 31.40
CA ILE A 215 -9.40 -0.96 30.96
C ILE A 215 -10.50 -1.37 29.98
N HIS A 216 -11.76 -1.01 30.25
CA HIS A 216 -12.86 -1.31 29.35
C HIS A 216 -12.67 -0.67 27.97
N TYR A 217 -12.30 0.62 27.93
CA TYR A 217 -12.00 1.34 26.69
C TYR A 217 -10.87 0.69 25.92
N LEU A 218 -9.74 0.40 26.59
CA LEU A 218 -8.58 -0.22 25.97
C LEU A 218 -8.89 -1.61 25.40
N LEU A 219 -9.69 -2.42 26.12
CA LEU A 219 -10.10 -3.75 25.65
C LEU A 219 -11.08 -3.64 24.48
N LYS A 220 -12.01 -2.70 24.50
CA LYS A 220 -12.98 -2.45 23.40
C LYS A 220 -12.23 -2.00 22.15
N THR A 221 -11.42 -0.95 22.24
CA THR A 221 -10.69 -0.38 21.10
C THR A 221 -9.60 -1.33 20.59
N GLY A 222 -8.87 -1.99 21.51
CA GLY A 222 -7.91 -3.04 21.15
C GLY A 222 -8.56 -4.25 20.50
N GLY A 223 -9.74 -4.64 20.95
CA GLY A 223 -10.55 -5.71 20.33
C GLY A 223 -11.02 -5.34 18.91
N GLN A 224 -11.48 -4.10 18.71
CA GLN A 224 -11.84 -3.58 17.38
C GLN A 224 -10.63 -3.54 16.44
N MET A 225 -9.47 -3.06 16.93
CA MET A 225 -8.21 -3.06 16.19
C MET A 225 -7.79 -4.47 15.79
N ALA A 226 -7.88 -5.43 16.72
CA ALA A 226 -7.57 -6.84 16.46
C ALA A 226 -8.53 -7.46 15.43
N ALA A 227 -9.82 -7.20 15.52
CA ALA A 227 -10.82 -7.65 14.56
C ALA A 227 -10.55 -7.08 13.15
N LEU A 228 -10.19 -5.80 13.07
CA LEU A 228 -9.84 -5.13 11.83
C LEU A 228 -8.55 -5.72 11.22
N ALA A 229 -7.54 -5.99 12.04
CA ALA A 229 -6.30 -6.64 11.61
C ALA A 229 -6.56 -8.06 11.09
N LEU A 230 -7.44 -8.83 11.74
CA LEU A 230 -7.88 -10.15 11.28
C LEU A 230 -8.62 -10.06 9.94
N LEU A 231 -9.50 -9.08 9.78
CA LEU A 231 -10.21 -8.83 8.51
C LEU A 231 -9.21 -8.50 7.38
N GLY A 232 -8.22 -7.63 7.65
CA GLY A 232 -7.13 -7.30 6.73
C GLY A 232 -6.29 -8.51 6.36
N MET A 233 -5.98 -9.38 7.32
CA MET A 233 -5.27 -10.65 7.09
C MET A 233 -6.08 -11.56 6.15
N VAL A 234 -7.37 -11.76 6.41
CA VAL A 234 -8.24 -12.58 5.56
C VAL A 234 -8.33 -11.99 4.15
N ALA A 235 -8.50 -10.67 4.03
CA ALA A 235 -8.50 -9.98 2.75
C ALA A 235 -7.18 -10.20 1.98
N SER A 236 -6.03 -10.06 2.64
CA SER A 236 -4.71 -10.30 2.04
C SER A 236 -4.53 -11.74 1.54
N ILE A 237 -4.99 -12.73 2.32
CA ILE A 237 -4.96 -14.15 1.93
C ILE A 237 -5.86 -14.37 0.70
N MET A 238 -7.06 -13.81 0.69
CA MET A 238 -7.98 -13.92 -0.45
C MET A 238 -7.42 -13.27 -1.72
N VAL A 239 -6.81 -12.11 -1.61
CA VAL A 239 -6.12 -11.44 -2.74
C VAL A 239 -5.00 -12.34 -3.27
N ALA A 240 -4.14 -12.86 -2.37
CA ALA A 240 -3.04 -13.74 -2.75
C ALA A 240 -3.54 -15.01 -3.46
N PHE A 241 -4.60 -15.63 -2.94
CA PHE A 241 -5.23 -16.81 -3.53
C PHE A 241 -5.81 -16.53 -4.92
N LEU A 242 -6.63 -15.49 -5.06
CA LEU A 242 -7.24 -15.11 -6.32
C LEU A 242 -6.20 -14.69 -7.36
N ALA A 243 -5.22 -13.88 -6.99
CA ALA A 243 -4.15 -13.44 -7.88
C ALA A 243 -3.31 -14.62 -8.37
N SER A 244 -2.95 -15.55 -7.49
CA SER A 244 -2.24 -16.79 -7.86
C SER A 244 -3.07 -17.68 -8.77
N ARG A 245 -4.38 -17.82 -8.53
CA ARG A 245 -5.30 -18.56 -9.37
C ARG A 245 -5.42 -17.96 -10.77
N VAL A 246 -5.55 -16.63 -10.87
CA VAL A 246 -5.57 -15.92 -12.17
C VAL A 246 -4.24 -16.09 -12.90
N GLY A 247 -3.11 -15.90 -12.22
CA GLY A 247 -1.79 -16.09 -12.80
C GLY A 247 -1.55 -17.51 -13.32
N ALA A 248 -1.90 -18.52 -12.52
CA ALA A 248 -1.78 -19.93 -12.89
C ALA A 248 -2.69 -20.29 -14.08
N SER A 249 -3.93 -19.78 -14.09
CA SER A 249 -4.88 -20.01 -15.17
C SER A 249 -4.41 -19.34 -16.48
N ALA A 250 -3.94 -18.09 -16.42
CA ALA A 250 -3.37 -17.41 -17.57
C ALA A 250 -2.12 -18.13 -18.10
N GLY A 251 -1.26 -18.64 -17.19
CA GLY A 251 -0.11 -19.46 -17.57
C GLY A 251 -0.49 -20.79 -18.22
N ARG A 252 -1.55 -21.45 -17.75
CA ARG A 252 -2.12 -22.64 -18.39
C ARG A 252 -2.60 -22.32 -19.81
N ASP A 253 -3.37 -21.28 -19.98
CA ASP A 253 -3.96 -20.90 -21.27
C ASP A 253 -2.89 -20.47 -22.27
N LEU A 254 -1.84 -19.76 -21.80
CA LEU A 254 -0.68 -19.44 -22.63
C LEU A 254 0.09 -20.70 -23.07
N ARG A 255 0.32 -21.65 -22.15
CA ARG A 255 0.99 -22.93 -22.51
C ARG A 255 0.17 -23.72 -23.53
N SER A 256 -1.13 -23.80 -23.33
CA SER A 256 -2.04 -24.45 -24.27
C SER A 256 -1.99 -23.77 -25.63
N GLY A 257 -2.07 -22.42 -25.67
CA GLY A 257 -2.01 -21.66 -26.92
C GLY A 257 -0.67 -21.83 -27.66
N VAL A 258 0.46 -21.75 -26.94
CA VAL A 258 1.79 -21.98 -27.51
C VAL A 258 1.92 -23.41 -28.04
N PHE A 259 1.50 -24.42 -27.26
CA PHE A 259 1.59 -25.82 -27.66
C PHE A 259 0.75 -26.11 -28.91
N HIS A 260 -0.50 -25.69 -28.95
CA HIS A 260 -1.35 -25.83 -30.14
C HIS A 260 -0.73 -25.18 -31.37
N LYS A 261 -0.11 -24.01 -31.19
CA LYS A 261 0.55 -23.31 -32.28
C LYS A 261 1.78 -24.05 -32.80
N VAL A 262 2.62 -24.54 -31.89
CA VAL A 262 3.85 -25.28 -32.22
C VAL A 262 3.55 -26.61 -32.90
N VAL A 263 2.51 -27.33 -32.45
CA VAL A 263 2.08 -28.59 -33.12
C VAL A 263 1.59 -28.33 -34.55
N GLY A 264 1.03 -27.16 -34.83
CA GLY A 264 0.63 -26.74 -36.17
C GLY A 264 1.73 -26.11 -37.04
N PHE A 265 3.00 -26.10 -36.58
CA PHE A 265 4.11 -25.57 -37.34
C PHE A 265 4.50 -26.51 -38.48
N SER A 266 4.86 -25.94 -39.63
CA SER A 266 5.58 -26.66 -40.68
C SER A 266 7.09 -26.76 -40.33
N ASN A 267 7.81 -27.53 -41.09
CA ASN A 267 9.29 -27.64 -40.93
C ASN A 267 9.98 -26.27 -41.03
N ASN A 268 9.39 -25.34 -41.73
CA ASN A 268 9.93 -23.99 -41.92
C ASN A 268 9.91 -23.18 -40.64
N GLU A 269 8.74 -23.09 -39.98
CA GLU A 269 8.60 -22.40 -38.69
C GLU A 269 9.39 -23.12 -37.61
N PHE A 270 9.42 -24.47 -37.62
CA PHE A 270 10.16 -25.25 -36.66
C PHE A 270 11.68 -25.03 -36.76
N ASN A 271 12.20 -24.82 -37.98
CA ASN A 271 13.62 -24.48 -38.21
C ASN A 271 13.96 -23.03 -37.84
N HIS A 272 12.99 -22.14 -37.95
CA HIS A 272 13.14 -20.73 -37.52
C HIS A 272 13.32 -20.63 -36.00
N PHE A 273 12.54 -21.41 -35.25
CA PHE A 273 12.64 -21.50 -33.80
C PHE A 273 13.45 -22.73 -33.43
N SER A 274 14.63 -22.59 -32.83
CA SER A 274 15.35 -23.77 -32.32
C SER A 274 14.54 -24.51 -31.25
N THR A 275 14.63 -25.83 -31.18
CA THR A 275 13.93 -26.67 -30.17
C THR A 275 14.20 -26.19 -28.75
N ALA A 276 15.44 -25.83 -28.42
CA ALA A 276 15.79 -25.29 -27.10
C ALA A 276 15.06 -23.97 -26.80
N SER A 277 14.89 -23.09 -27.79
CA SER A 277 14.15 -21.85 -27.68
C SER A 277 12.66 -22.11 -27.44
N LEU A 278 12.03 -23.03 -28.17
CA LEU A 278 10.62 -23.40 -27.98
C LEU A 278 10.35 -23.96 -26.59
N ILE A 279 11.25 -24.80 -26.06
CA ILE A 279 11.16 -25.32 -24.70
C ILE A 279 11.21 -24.17 -23.69
N THR A 280 12.20 -23.26 -23.79
CA THR A 280 12.35 -22.12 -22.87
C THR A 280 11.15 -21.19 -22.92
N ARG A 281 10.62 -20.89 -24.11
CA ARG A 281 9.42 -20.05 -24.30
C ARG A 281 8.16 -20.71 -23.73
N SER A 282 8.05 -22.04 -23.82
CA SER A 282 6.91 -22.79 -23.29
C SER A 282 6.96 -22.98 -21.77
N THR A 283 8.11 -22.84 -21.15
CA THR A 283 8.32 -23.05 -19.71
C THR A 283 8.68 -21.75 -18.98
N ASN A 284 9.93 -21.32 -19.06
CA ASN A 284 10.46 -20.20 -18.28
C ASN A 284 9.80 -18.85 -18.65
N ASP A 285 9.62 -18.57 -19.95
CA ASP A 285 9.05 -17.29 -20.38
C ASP A 285 7.59 -17.17 -19.92
N ILE A 286 6.79 -18.26 -20.01
CA ILE A 286 5.42 -18.26 -19.47
C ILE A 286 5.40 -18.12 -17.94
N GLN A 287 6.37 -18.74 -17.25
CA GLN A 287 6.49 -18.58 -15.79
C GLN A 287 6.80 -17.13 -15.39
N GLN A 288 7.65 -16.43 -16.15
CA GLN A 288 7.92 -15.00 -15.92
C GLN A 288 6.65 -14.16 -16.08
N ILE A 289 5.84 -14.42 -17.11
CA ILE A 289 4.55 -13.73 -17.31
C ILE A 289 3.57 -14.05 -16.20
N GLN A 290 3.47 -15.32 -15.79
CA GLN A 290 2.62 -15.74 -14.69
C GLN A 290 2.98 -15.00 -13.40
N MET A 291 4.28 -14.90 -13.08
CA MET A 291 4.78 -14.18 -11.91
C MET A 291 4.47 -12.68 -11.99
N LEU A 292 4.67 -12.07 -13.17
CA LEU A 292 4.31 -10.66 -13.40
C LEU A 292 2.82 -10.41 -13.17
N ILE A 293 1.92 -11.25 -13.70
CA ILE A 293 0.47 -11.12 -13.51
C ILE A 293 0.12 -11.14 -12.02
N VAL A 294 0.67 -12.09 -11.26
CA VAL A 294 0.43 -12.17 -9.81
C VAL A 294 0.91 -10.90 -9.09
N MET A 295 2.10 -10.41 -9.43
CA MET A 295 2.65 -9.18 -8.83
C MET A 295 1.85 -7.93 -9.21
N LEU A 296 1.44 -7.82 -10.48
CA LEU A 296 0.60 -6.71 -10.93
C LEU A 296 -0.72 -6.66 -10.15
N LEU A 297 -1.40 -7.80 -10.03
CA LEU A 297 -2.68 -7.89 -9.32
C LEU A 297 -2.56 -7.67 -7.82
N ARG A 298 -1.44 -8.01 -7.20
CA ARG A 298 -1.25 -7.94 -5.75
C ARG A 298 -0.57 -6.65 -5.29
N MET A 299 0.47 -6.19 -6.01
CA MET A 299 1.31 -5.06 -5.56
C MET A 299 1.01 -3.76 -6.31
N VAL A 300 0.88 -3.82 -7.66
CA VAL A 300 0.68 -2.61 -8.48
C VAL A 300 -0.68 -1.99 -8.24
N LEU A 301 -1.73 -2.79 -8.07
CA LEU A 301 -3.06 -2.27 -7.76
C LEU A 301 -3.16 -1.79 -6.31
N TYR A 302 -2.49 -2.47 -5.37
CA TYR A 302 -2.54 -2.12 -3.96
C TYR A 302 -1.78 -0.83 -3.63
N ALA A 303 -0.58 -0.64 -4.19
CA ALA A 303 0.29 0.48 -3.86
C ALA A 303 -0.34 1.87 -4.09
N PRO A 304 -1.01 2.17 -5.23
CA PRO A 304 -1.70 3.44 -5.43
C PRO A 304 -2.87 3.64 -4.45
N ILE A 305 -3.62 2.56 -4.14
CA ILE A 305 -4.75 2.64 -3.20
C ILE A 305 -4.23 3.01 -1.80
N LEU A 306 -3.15 2.34 -1.37
CA LEU A 306 -2.51 2.62 -0.08
C LEU A 306 -1.93 4.05 -0.03
N ALA A 307 -1.22 4.48 -1.10
CA ALA A 307 -0.61 5.79 -1.15
C ALA A 307 -1.66 6.93 -1.13
N ILE A 308 -2.69 6.83 -1.97
CA ILE A 308 -3.78 7.82 -2.02
C ILE A 308 -4.55 7.83 -0.71
N GLY A 309 -4.94 6.64 -0.22
CA GLY A 309 -5.66 6.51 1.05
C GLY A 309 -4.85 7.04 2.24
N GLY A 310 -3.54 6.77 2.28
CA GLY A 310 -2.64 7.30 3.31
C GLY A 310 -2.55 8.83 3.28
N VAL A 311 -2.42 9.43 2.10
CA VAL A 311 -2.43 10.90 1.96
C VAL A 311 -3.76 11.49 2.43
N LEU A 312 -4.90 10.88 2.09
CA LEU A 312 -6.21 11.34 2.53
C LEU A 312 -6.37 11.28 4.06
N GLN A 313 -5.87 10.21 4.70
CA GLN A 313 -5.92 10.09 6.16
C GLN A 313 -5.04 11.14 6.85
N VAL A 314 -3.85 11.38 6.32
CA VAL A 314 -2.95 12.42 6.84
C VAL A 314 -3.57 13.81 6.75
N MET A 315 -4.20 14.12 5.63
CA MET A 315 -4.91 15.42 5.46
C MET A 315 -6.07 15.60 6.45
N LYS A 316 -6.67 14.50 6.91
CA LYS A 316 -7.71 14.53 7.95
C LYS A 316 -7.12 14.74 9.35
N THR A 317 -5.96 14.16 9.63
CA THR A 317 -5.34 14.21 10.96
C THR A 317 -4.71 15.58 11.24
N ASN A 318 -3.83 16.06 10.35
CA ASN A 318 -3.20 17.38 10.50
C ASN A 318 -2.69 17.92 9.17
N VAL A 319 -3.32 18.95 8.65
CA VAL A 319 -2.95 19.60 7.38
C VAL A 319 -1.57 20.28 7.47
N SER A 320 -1.26 20.87 8.62
CA SER A 320 -0.03 21.64 8.85
C SER A 320 1.24 20.79 8.66
N MET A 321 1.22 19.49 8.97
CA MET A 321 2.36 18.58 8.82
C MET A 321 2.41 17.83 7.48
N SER A 322 1.39 17.96 6.62
CA SER A 322 1.29 17.22 5.35
C SER A 322 2.44 17.51 4.37
N TRP A 323 3.10 18.66 4.49
CA TRP A 323 4.28 19.01 3.68
C TRP A 323 5.46 18.04 3.89
N ILE A 324 5.58 17.42 5.07
CA ILE A 324 6.64 16.45 5.38
C ILE A 324 6.48 15.21 4.50
N ILE A 325 5.24 14.76 4.29
CA ILE A 325 4.95 13.63 3.38
C ILE A 325 5.26 14.02 1.93
N GLY A 326 4.87 15.24 1.52
CA GLY A 326 5.24 15.76 0.20
C GLY A 326 6.77 15.74 -0.01
N LEU A 327 7.53 16.21 0.98
CA LEU A 327 8.98 16.17 0.96
C LEU A 327 9.52 14.72 0.89
N ALA A 328 8.99 13.82 1.71
CA ALA A 328 9.39 12.41 1.71
C ALA A 328 9.16 11.76 0.34
N VAL A 329 7.99 11.96 -0.26
CA VAL A 329 7.64 11.44 -1.59
C VAL A 329 8.57 12.00 -2.67
N ILE A 330 8.88 13.30 -2.63
CA ILE A 330 9.81 13.94 -3.58
C ILE A 330 11.21 13.34 -3.45
N ILE A 331 11.73 13.20 -2.24
CA ILE A 331 13.05 12.60 -1.99
C ILE A 331 13.10 11.15 -2.51
N ILE A 332 12.08 10.35 -2.21
CA ILE A 332 12.00 8.96 -2.65
C ILE A 332 11.92 8.89 -4.18
N ALA A 333 11.05 9.69 -4.79
CA ALA A 333 10.92 9.76 -6.24
C ALA A 333 12.25 10.17 -6.90
N PHE A 334 12.97 11.13 -6.33
CA PHE A 334 14.29 11.55 -6.80
C PHE A 334 15.33 10.43 -6.70
N VAL A 335 15.41 9.74 -5.55
CA VAL A 335 16.35 8.61 -5.36
C VAL A 335 16.05 7.48 -6.35
N VAL A 336 14.78 7.15 -6.53
CA VAL A 336 14.35 6.11 -7.48
C VAL A 336 14.67 6.51 -8.91
N LEU A 337 14.38 7.75 -9.30
CA LEU A 337 14.69 8.27 -10.64
C LEU A 337 16.20 8.26 -10.89
N LEU A 338 17.00 8.69 -9.94
CA LEU A 338 18.47 8.68 -10.02
C LEU A 338 18.98 7.24 -10.22
N LEU A 339 18.50 6.30 -9.43
CA LEU A 339 18.85 4.87 -9.58
C LEU A 339 18.45 4.34 -10.95
N PHE A 340 17.25 4.65 -11.40
CA PHE A 340 16.77 4.23 -12.71
C PHE A 340 17.67 4.76 -13.83
N LEU A 341 18.00 6.05 -13.81
CA LEU A 341 18.85 6.68 -14.82
C LEU A 341 20.30 6.12 -14.84
N VAL A 342 20.83 5.78 -13.66
CA VAL A 342 22.22 5.29 -13.52
C VAL A 342 22.32 3.79 -13.79
N VAL A 343 21.39 2.99 -13.31
CA VAL A 343 21.48 1.52 -13.31
C VAL A 343 20.90 0.91 -14.58
N MET A 344 19.79 1.44 -15.12
CA MET A 344 19.15 0.85 -16.31
C MET A 344 20.05 0.78 -17.55
N PRO A 345 20.85 1.82 -17.90
CA PRO A 345 21.78 1.70 -19.01
C PRO A 345 22.84 0.59 -18.80
N LYS A 346 23.25 0.39 -17.55
CA LYS A 346 24.24 -0.64 -17.19
C LYS A 346 23.67 -2.06 -17.28
N PHE A 347 22.38 -2.26 -17.03
CA PHE A 347 21.72 -3.56 -17.28
C PHE A 347 21.79 -3.98 -18.76
N LYS A 348 21.59 -3.01 -19.67
CA LYS A 348 21.69 -3.28 -21.11
C LYS A 348 23.12 -3.66 -21.52
N VAL A 349 24.13 -2.96 -20.97
CA VAL A 349 25.53 -3.28 -21.16
C VAL A 349 25.88 -4.66 -20.58
N LEU A 350 25.35 -4.97 -19.39
CA LEU A 350 25.57 -6.26 -18.72
C LEU A 350 25.13 -7.43 -19.61
N GLN A 351 23.95 -7.32 -20.27
CA GLN A 351 23.46 -8.35 -21.17
C GLN A 351 24.44 -8.59 -22.35
N ASN A 352 24.90 -7.52 -23.00
CA ASN A 352 25.86 -7.61 -24.09
C ASN A 352 27.20 -8.24 -23.64
N LEU A 353 27.63 -7.98 -22.40
CA LEU A 353 28.85 -8.57 -21.84
C LEU A 353 28.67 -10.05 -21.50
N VAL A 354 27.49 -10.48 -21.05
CA VAL A 354 27.17 -11.90 -20.89
C VAL A 354 27.22 -12.63 -22.25
N ASP A 355 26.59 -12.03 -23.26
CA ASP A 355 26.60 -12.60 -24.62
C ASP A 355 28.02 -12.71 -25.18
N LYS A 356 28.87 -11.69 -24.96
CA LYS A 356 30.29 -11.71 -25.33
C LYS A 356 31.04 -12.81 -24.61
N LEU A 357 30.87 -12.99 -23.30
CA LEU A 357 31.48 -14.06 -22.52
C LEU A 357 31.07 -15.44 -23.03
N ASN A 358 29.75 -15.61 -23.29
CA ASN A 358 29.23 -16.86 -23.87
C ASN A 358 29.81 -17.17 -25.25
N LEU A 359 29.99 -16.14 -26.09
CA LEU A 359 30.61 -16.28 -27.40
C LEU A 359 32.05 -16.77 -27.25
N VAL A 360 32.88 -16.10 -26.44
CA VAL A 360 34.27 -16.49 -26.19
C VAL A 360 34.36 -17.92 -25.64
N THR A 361 33.48 -18.25 -24.66
CA THR A 361 33.42 -19.60 -24.10
C THR A 361 33.10 -20.66 -25.18
N ARG A 362 32.11 -20.37 -26.05
CA ARG A 362 31.73 -21.27 -27.14
C ARG A 362 32.85 -21.48 -28.13
N GLU A 363 33.54 -20.40 -28.53
CA GLU A 363 34.68 -20.47 -29.45
C GLU A 363 35.81 -21.33 -28.89
N ILE A 364 36.18 -21.14 -27.60
CA ILE A 364 37.18 -21.93 -26.91
C ILE A 364 36.77 -23.41 -26.85
N LEU A 365 35.54 -23.72 -26.43
CA LEU A 365 35.06 -25.10 -26.31
C LEU A 365 35.02 -25.83 -27.68
N THR A 366 34.56 -25.12 -28.73
CA THR A 366 34.49 -25.68 -30.08
C THR A 366 35.89 -25.83 -30.71
N GLY A 367 36.79 -24.86 -30.45
CA GLY A 367 38.15 -24.82 -30.96
C GLY A 367 39.19 -25.56 -30.10
N LEU A 368 38.81 -26.24 -29.03
CA LEU A 368 39.74 -26.84 -28.06
C LEU A 368 40.80 -27.75 -28.66
N PRO A 369 40.52 -28.62 -29.66
CA PRO A 369 41.54 -29.40 -30.30
C PRO A 369 42.59 -28.56 -31.04
N VAL A 370 42.19 -27.46 -31.67
CA VAL A 370 43.06 -26.53 -32.39
C VAL A 370 43.94 -25.74 -31.42
N ILE A 371 43.33 -25.21 -30.34
CA ILE A 371 44.03 -24.48 -29.28
C ILE A 371 45.15 -25.32 -28.68
N ARG A 372 44.91 -26.61 -28.42
CA ARG A 372 45.89 -27.55 -27.91
C ARG A 372 46.96 -27.89 -28.95
N ALA A 373 46.59 -28.05 -30.23
CA ALA A 373 47.53 -28.36 -31.30
C ALA A 373 48.54 -27.22 -31.53
N PHE A 374 48.11 -25.96 -31.33
CA PHE A 374 48.98 -24.79 -31.51
C PHE A 374 49.53 -24.21 -30.19
N SER A 375 49.25 -24.83 -29.04
CA SER A 375 49.72 -24.40 -27.70
C SER A 375 49.36 -22.94 -27.40
N THR A 376 48.12 -22.51 -27.74
CA THR A 376 47.61 -21.14 -27.55
C THR A 376 46.70 -20.99 -26.34
N GLU A 377 46.73 -21.95 -25.39
CA GLU A 377 45.87 -22.00 -24.22
C GLU A 377 45.96 -20.69 -23.42
N LYS A 378 47.18 -20.20 -23.18
CA LYS A 378 47.38 -18.98 -22.39
C LYS A 378 46.72 -17.74 -23.01
N HIS A 379 46.76 -17.63 -24.34
CA HIS A 379 46.14 -16.54 -25.08
C HIS A 379 44.59 -16.56 -24.92
N GLU A 380 43.99 -17.75 -25.01
CA GLU A 380 42.57 -17.91 -24.87
C GLU A 380 42.09 -17.73 -23.39
N GLU A 381 42.94 -18.14 -22.42
CA GLU A 381 42.69 -17.84 -21.00
C GLU A 381 42.71 -16.33 -20.74
N GLU A 382 43.68 -15.59 -21.26
CA GLU A 382 43.75 -14.14 -21.15
C GLU A 382 42.53 -13.46 -21.79
N ARG A 383 42.11 -13.94 -22.96
CA ARG A 383 40.93 -13.44 -23.67
C ARG A 383 39.61 -13.66 -22.87
N PHE A 384 39.48 -14.84 -22.28
CA PHE A 384 38.37 -15.17 -21.40
C PHE A 384 38.38 -14.28 -20.13
N ASP A 385 39.53 -14.15 -19.50
CA ASP A 385 39.74 -13.36 -18.29
C ASP A 385 39.37 -11.88 -18.50
N ASP A 386 39.74 -11.29 -19.61
CA ASP A 386 39.40 -9.91 -19.95
C ASP A 386 37.89 -9.71 -20.12
N ALA A 387 37.22 -10.65 -20.80
CA ALA A 387 35.78 -10.64 -20.95
C ALA A 387 35.09 -10.80 -19.57
N ASN A 388 35.57 -11.74 -18.75
CA ASN A 388 35.07 -12.03 -17.41
C ASN A 388 35.28 -10.84 -16.45
N ARG A 389 36.46 -10.22 -16.45
CA ARG A 389 36.75 -9.03 -15.62
C ARG A 389 35.85 -7.86 -15.96
N THR A 390 35.60 -7.63 -17.25
CA THR A 390 34.71 -6.54 -17.70
C THR A 390 33.29 -6.79 -17.28
N LEU A 391 32.80 -8.02 -17.44
CA LEU A 391 31.48 -8.44 -16.94
C LEU A 391 31.39 -8.28 -15.43
N THR A 392 32.39 -8.78 -14.68
CA THR A 392 32.42 -8.71 -13.21
C THR A 392 32.41 -7.26 -12.71
N LYS A 393 33.21 -6.36 -13.30
CA LYS A 393 33.23 -4.93 -12.92
C LYS A 393 31.86 -4.29 -13.12
N THR A 394 31.21 -4.56 -14.25
CA THR A 394 29.89 -3.99 -14.54
C THR A 394 28.82 -4.57 -13.61
N ASN A 395 28.84 -5.88 -13.37
CA ASN A 395 27.92 -6.56 -12.46
C ASN A 395 28.09 -6.07 -11.01
N LEU A 396 29.34 -5.90 -10.58
CA LEU A 396 29.68 -5.37 -9.25
C LEU A 396 29.13 -3.95 -9.06
N PHE A 397 29.25 -3.10 -10.08
CA PHE A 397 28.69 -1.74 -10.04
C PHE A 397 27.17 -1.77 -9.90
N VAL A 398 26.48 -2.57 -10.72
CA VAL A 398 25.02 -2.72 -10.68
C VAL A 398 24.56 -3.25 -9.31
N ASN A 399 25.21 -4.31 -8.83
CA ASN A 399 24.85 -4.91 -7.54
C ASN A 399 25.11 -3.95 -6.37
N ARG A 400 26.22 -3.23 -6.36
CA ARG A 400 26.52 -2.21 -5.34
C ARG A 400 25.47 -1.10 -5.34
N ALA A 401 25.09 -0.57 -6.51
CA ALA A 401 24.06 0.44 -6.62
C ALA A 401 22.70 -0.06 -6.10
N MET A 402 22.33 -1.30 -6.45
CA MET A 402 21.10 -1.93 -5.96
C MET A 402 21.12 -2.20 -4.46
N THR A 403 22.24 -2.69 -3.93
CA THR A 403 22.40 -2.95 -2.48
C THR A 403 22.37 -1.65 -1.68
N PHE A 404 22.90 -0.56 -2.22
CA PHE A 404 22.90 0.75 -1.58
C PHE A 404 21.50 1.38 -1.47
N MET A 405 20.56 0.92 -2.29
CA MET A 405 19.18 1.43 -2.26
C MET A 405 18.50 1.23 -0.89
N MET A 406 18.63 0.04 -0.29
CA MET A 406 17.97 -0.24 1.00
C MET A 406 18.49 0.62 2.16
N PRO A 407 19.81 0.80 2.37
CA PRO A 407 20.32 1.74 3.36
C PRO A 407 19.88 3.18 3.14
N VAL A 408 19.85 3.66 1.89
CA VAL A 408 19.38 5.01 1.57
C VAL A 408 17.91 5.17 1.92
N MET A 409 17.07 4.19 1.56
CA MET A 409 15.66 4.21 1.90
C MET A 409 15.42 4.16 3.41
N MET A 410 16.17 3.34 4.16
CA MET A 410 16.12 3.35 5.62
C MET A 410 16.54 4.70 6.21
N PHE A 411 17.57 5.33 5.65
CA PHE A 411 17.99 6.66 6.07
C PHE A 411 16.90 7.70 5.83
N VAL A 412 16.24 7.67 4.67
CA VAL A 412 15.10 8.56 4.36
C VAL A 412 13.95 8.32 5.33
N MET A 413 13.55 7.04 5.53
CA MET A 413 12.47 6.69 6.45
C MET A 413 12.72 7.18 7.87
N ASN A 414 13.91 6.90 8.41
CA ASN A 414 14.28 7.32 9.77
C ASN A 414 14.43 8.85 9.85
N GLY A 415 15.01 9.49 8.83
CA GLY A 415 15.13 10.94 8.77
C GLY A 415 13.77 11.64 8.74
N VAL A 416 12.82 11.12 7.96
CA VAL A 416 11.44 11.62 7.94
C VAL A 416 10.76 11.40 9.29
N SER A 417 10.97 10.25 9.95
CA SER A 417 10.42 10.00 11.29
C SER A 417 10.97 10.97 12.32
N VAL A 418 12.26 11.26 12.31
CA VAL A 418 12.88 12.27 13.19
C VAL A 418 12.28 13.66 12.92
N LEU A 419 12.07 14.01 11.65
CA LEU A 419 11.46 15.29 11.28
C LEU A 419 10.01 15.40 11.77
N ILE A 420 9.23 14.31 11.65
CA ILE A 420 7.86 14.24 12.18
C ILE A 420 7.87 14.40 13.69
N VAL A 421 8.75 13.70 14.41
CA VAL A 421 8.86 13.81 15.88
C VAL A 421 9.27 15.22 16.28
N TRP A 422 10.25 15.81 15.59
CA TRP A 422 10.69 17.19 15.86
C TRP A 422 9.56 18.19 15.68
N THR A 423 8.88 18.17 14.53
CA THR A 423 7.79 19.11 14.22
C THR A 423 6.55 18.83 15.07
N GLY A 424 6.25 17.55 15.28
CA GLY A 424 5.12 17.10 16.09
C GLY A 424 5.29 17.46 17.57
N ALA A 425 6.50 17.38 18.12
CA ALA A 425 6.77 17.79 19.49
C ALA A 425 6.51 19.29 19.70
N HIS A 426 6.86 20.14 18.73
CA HIS A 426 6.48 21.57 18.77
C HIS A 426 4.96 21.74 18.66
N GLY A 427 4.31 21.04 17.72
CA GLY A 427 2.85 21.06 17.60
C GLY A 427 2.12 20.60 18.86
N ILE A 428 2.66 19.61 19.57
CA ILE A 428 2.12 19.15 20.87
C ILE A 428 2.33 20.23 21.95
N SER A 429 3.53 20.84 21.99
CA SER A 429 3.83 21.93 22.92
C SER A 429 2.92 23.14 22.69
N ASP A 430 2.62 23.43 21.42
CA ASP A 430 1.73 24.53 21.03
C ASP A 430 0.23 24.13 21.10
N GLY A 431 -0.09 22.91 21.55
CA GLY A 431 -1.44 22.41 21.69
C GLY A 431 -2.19 22.19 20.38
N GLN A 432 -1.48 22.05 19.25
CA GLN A 432 -2.09 21.88 17.93
C GLN A 432 -2.34 20.42 17.57
N MET A 433 -1.78 19.45 18.32
CA MET A 433 -1.97 18.01 18.10
C MET A 433 -1.69 17.21 19.36
N GLN A 434 -2.15 15.96 19.36
CA GLN A 434 -1.92 15.01 20.46
C GLN A 434 -0.80 14.01 20.11
N VAL A 435 -0.24 13.34 21.13
CA VAL A 435 0.87 12.38 20.95
C VAL A 435 0.45 11.20 20.07
N GLY A 436 -0.77 10.68 20.23
CA GLY A 436 -1.30 9.59 19.42
C GLY A 436 -1.40 9.95 17.94
N ASP A 437 -1.79 11.21 17.63
CA ASP A 437 -1.87 11.70 16.26
C ASP A 437 -0.50 11.73 15.59
N MET A 438 0.55 12.16 16.31
CA MET A 438 1.92 12.09 15.85
C MET A 438 2.35 10.65 15.56
N MET A 439 1.98 9.69 16.41
CA MET A 439 2.27 8.27 16.20
C MET A 439 1.53 7.70 14.98
N ALA A 440 0.26 8.05 14.80
CA ALA A 440 -0.51 7.68 13.61
C ALA A 440 0.10 8.29 12.34
N PHE A 441 0.55 9.54 12.40
CA PHE A 441 1.18 10.23 11.28
C PHE A 441 2.47 9.56 10.83
N ILE A 442 3.30 9.08 11.77
CA ILE A 442 4.50 8.28 11.47
C ILE A 442 4.10 6.99 10.74
N GLN A 443 3.08 6.28 11.22
CA GLN A 443 2.62 5.02 10.63
C GLN A 443 2.06 5.23 9.21
N TYR A 444 1.23 6.26 8.99
CA TYR A 444 0.75 6.62 7.64
C TYR A 444 1.90 6.94 6.69
N THR A 445 2.88 7.72 7.15
CA THR A 445 4.06 8.05 6.34
C THR A 445 4.83 6.79 5.96
N MET A 446 5.04 5.86 6.88
CA MET A 446 5.68 4.58 6.60
C MET A 446 4.91 3.75 5.58
N GLN A 447 3.57 3.70 5.67
CA GLN A 447 2.72 2.99 4.71
C GLN A 447 2.81 3.61 3.31
N ILE A 448 2.81 4.94 3.20
CA ILE A 448 2.97 5.65 1.92
C ILE A 448 4.33 5.32 1.30
N ILE A 449 5.41 5.39 2.08
CA ILE A 449 6.77 5.06 1.62
C ILE A 449 6.85 3.60 1.14
N MET A 450 6.26 2.66 1.87
CA MET A 450 6.20 1.25 1.48
C MET A 450 5.42 1.04 0.18
N GLY A 451 4.32 1.79 -0.03
CA GLY A 451 3.59 1.80 -1.31
C GLY A 451 4.49 2.21 -2.48
N PHE A 452 5.28 3.27 -2.33
CA PHE A 452 6.25 3.70 -3.35
C PHE A 452 7.34 2.64 -3.61
N LEU A 453 7.88 2.01 -2.56
CA LEU A 453 8.86 0.94 -2.69
C LEU A 453 8.32 -0.26 -3.47
N MET A 454 7.05 -0.63 -3.27
CA MET A 454 6.40 -1.71 -4.03
C MET A 454 6.35 -1.38 -5.53
N ILE A 455 6.02 -0.13 -5.91
CA ILE A 455 6.03 0.31 -7.31
C ILE A 455 7.43 0.22 -7.91
N CYS A 456 8.46 0.60 -7.14
CA CYS A 456 9.85 0.53 -7.60
C CYS A 456 10.32 -0.90 -7.86
N MET A 457 9.98 -1.86 -7.01
CA MET A 457 10.34 -3.27 -7.21
C MET A 457 9.81 -3.83 -8.53
N ILE A 458 8.61 -3.43 -8.93
CA ILE A 458 7.99 -3.88 -10.17
C ILE A 458 8.71 -3.32 -11.40
N SER A 459 9.21 -2.09 -11.31
CA SER A 459 9.96 -1.46 -12.42
C SER A 459 11.19 -2.26 -12.85
N ILE A 460 11.75 -3.09 -11.95
CA ILE A 460 12.88 -3.97 -12.25
C ILE A 460 12.43 -5.26 -12.97
N MET A 461 11.25 -5.78 -12.62
CA MET A 461 10.74 -7.04 -13.18
C MET A 461 10.01 -6.86 -14.51
N LEU A 462 9.39 -5.70 -14.72
CA LEU A 462 8.60 -5.39 -15.91
C LEU A 462 9.39 -5.57 -17.24
N PRO A 463 10.63 -5.08 -17.39
CA PRO A 463 11.40 -5.28 -18.61
C PRO A 463 11.69 -6.74 -18.93
N ARG A 464 11.98 -7.57 -17.92
CA ARG A 464 12.24 -9.01 -18.13
C ARG A 464 11.01 -9.74 -18.64
N ALA A 465 9.88 -9.49 -18.00
CA ALA A 465 8.61 -10.08 -18.42
C ALA A 465 8.15 -9.54 -19.78
N ALA A 466 8.50 -8.30 -20.15
CA ALA A 466 8.23 -7.75 -21.47
C ALA A 466 8.96 -8.52 -22.58
N VAL A 467 10.25 -8.84 -22.38
CA VAL A 467 11.03 -9.65 -23.33
C VAL A 467 10.43 -11.05 -23.46
N SER A 468 10.09 -11.71 -22.34
CA SER A 468 9.43 -13.02 -22.37
C SER A 468 8.08 -12.95 -23.09
N ALA A 469 7.35 -11.85 -22.89
CA ALA A 469 6.08 -11.59 -23.54
C ALA A 469 6.22 -11.48 -25.06
N ASP A 470 7.19 -10.72 -25.53
CA ASP A 470 7.44 -10.52 -26.96
C ASP A 470 7.86 -11.84 -27.64
N ARG A 471 8.66 -12.66 -26.96
CA ARG A 471 9.06 -14.01 -27.45
C ARG A 471 7.86 -14.96 -27.58
N ILE A 472 6.92 -14.93 -26.65
CA ILE A 472 5.71 -15.75 -26.72
C ILE A 472 4.77 -15.21 -27.80
N GLU A 473 4.65 -13.87 -27.91
CA GLU A 473 3.83 -13.23 -28.92
C GLU A 473 4.31 -13.60 -30.35
N GLU A 474 5.63 -13.69 -30.56
CA GLU A 474 6.24 -14.13 -31.81
C GLU A 474 5.76 -15.53 -32.21
N ILE A 475 5.68 -16.48 -31.27
CA ILE A 475 5.12 -17.83 -31.55
C ILE A 475 3.63 -17.74 -31.85
N LEU A 476 2.84 -17.06 -31.03
CA LEU A 476 1.39 -17.01 -31.15
C LEU A 476 0.92 -16.30 -32.42
N THR A 477 1.70 -15.34 -32.91
CA THR A 477 1.40 -14.55 -34.12
C THR A 477 2.02 -15.13 -35.40
N SER A 478 2.96 -16.09 -35.28
CA SER A 478 3.56 -16.74 -36.46
C SER A 478 2.46 -17.38 -37.32
N LYS A 479 2.55 -17.19 -38.64
CA LYS A 479 1.65 -17.83 -39.60
C LYS A 479 2.31 -19.08 -40.14
N SER A 480 1.58 -20.18 -40.18
CA SER A 480 2.06 -21.36 -40.87
C SER A 480 2.10 -21.09 -42.38
N VAL A 481 3.17 -21.48 -43.03
CA VAL A 481 3.28 -21.39 -44.49
C VAL A 481 2.36 -22.39 -45.17
N ILE A 482 2.03 -23.49 -44.48
CA ILE A 482 1.09 -24.52 -44.95
C ILE A 482 -0.26 -24.28 -44.31
N GLU A 483 -1.20 -23.83 -45.09
CA GLU A 483 -2.61 -23.65 -44.68
C GLU A 483 -3.49 -24.55 -45.53
N ASP A 484 -4.53 -25.09 -44.91
CA ASP A 484 -5.54 -25.85 -45.66
C ASP A 484 -6.27 -24.92 -46.63
N PRO A 485 -6.59 -25.39 -47.85
CA PRO A 485 -7.38 -24.62 -48.80
C PRO A 485 -8.78 -24.34 -48.22
N LYS A 486 -9.30 -23.11 -48.55
CA LYS A 486 -10.63 -22.71 -48.06
C LYS A 486 -11.76 -23.65 -48.50
N GLU A 487 -11.59 -24.30 -49.68
CA GLU A 487 -12.47 -25.34 -50.20
C GLU A 487 -11.66 -26.62 -50.30
N ALA A 488 -11.90 -27.56 -49.39
CA ALA A 488 -11.24 -28.86 -49.41
C ALA A 488 -11.83 -29.71 -50.56
N ALA A 489 -10.97 -30.24 -51.44
CA ALA A 489 -11.39 -31.22 -52.43
C ALA A 489 -11.68 -32.55 -51.78
N GLU A 490 -12.84 -33.14 -52.07
CA GLU A 490 -13.15 -34.52 -51.62
C GLU A 490 -12.41 -35.55 -52.48
N PHE A 491 -11.76 -36.50 -51.80
CA PHE A 491 -11.11 -37.62 -52.49
C PHE A 491 -12.12 -38.50 -53.22
N GLN A 492 -11.93 -38.70 -54.50
CA GLN A 492 -12.71 -39.70 -55.22
C GLN A 492 -12.38 -41.11 -54.71
N LYS A 493 -13.40 -41.94 -54.45
CA LYS A 493 -13.21 -43.31 -53.88
C LYS A 493 -12.33 -44.19 -54.78
N SER A 494 -12.26 -43.90 -56.08
CA SER A 494 -11.44 -44.61 -57.06
C SER A 494 -9.95 -44.32 -56.99
N GLU A 495 -9.54 -43.22 -56.34
CA GLU A 495 -8.16 -42.76 -56.27
C GLU A 495 -7.53 -42.94 -54.89
N LYS A 496 -8.18 -43.64 -53.99
CA LYS A 496 -7.66 -43.90 -52.66
C LYS A 496 -6.35 -44.68 -52.73
N GLY A 497 -5.28 -44.10 -52.14
CA GLY A 497 -3.96 -44.71 -52.06
C GLY A 497 -3.12 -44.56 -53.33
N VAL A 498 -3.52 -43.79 -54.32
CA VAL A 498 -2.68 -43.40 -55.46
C VAL A 498 -1.86 -42.15 -55.10
N LEU A 499 -0.54 -42.23 -55.24
CA LEU A 499 0.38 -41.11 -55.07
C LEU A 499 0.98 -40.73 -56.42
N LYS A 500 0.73 -39.52 -56.89
CA LYS A 500 1.20 -39.01 -58.15
C LYS A 500 2.05 -37.75 -57.96
N PHE A 501 3.27 -37.77 -58.43
CA PHE A 501 4.15 -36.60 -58.54
C PHE A 501 4.17 -36.19 -60.03
N GLU A 502 3.87 -34.92 -60.30
CA GLU A 502 3.85 -34.36 -61.64
C GLU A 502 4.76 -33.12 -61.65
N HIS A 503 5.95 -33.25 -62.27
CA HIS A 503 6.90 -32.14 -62.43
C HIS A 503 7.23 -31.40 -61.12
N VAL A 504 7.45 -32.13 -59.99
CA VAL A 504 7.65 -31.58 -58.68
C VAL A 504 9.12 -31.23 -58.50
N SER A 505 9.41 -29.94 -58.27
CA SER A 505 10.73 -29.43 -57.86
C SER A 505 10.62 -28.95 -56.40
N PHE A 506 11.69 -29.13 -55.64
CA PHE A 506 11.71 -28.71 -54.23
C PHE A 506 13.02 -27.99 -53.88
N ARG A 507 12.86 -26.84 -53.20
CA ARG A 507 13.97 -26.02 -52.71
C ARG A 507 13.77 -25.73 -51.20
N TYR A 508 14.83 -25.84 -50.41
CA TYR A 508 14.83 -25.38 -49.04
C TYR A 508 14.85 -23.86 -49.00
N GLN A 509 14.19 -23.28 -48.05
CA GLN A 509 14.14 -21.82 -47.87
C GLN A 509 15.57 -21.29 -47.57
N GLY A 510 16.06 -20.32 -48.36
CA GLY A 510 17.42 -19.79 -48.26
C GLY A 510 18.49 -20.57 -49.01
N ALA A 511 18.11 -21.63 -49.74
CA ALA A 511 19.03 -22.31 -50.66
C ALA A 511 19.00 -21.65 -52.05
N ASP A 512 20.17 -21.56 -52.70
CA ASP A 512 20.29 -20.97 -54.04
C ASP A 512 19.79 -21.89 -55.13
N GLU A 513 19.81 -23.23 -54.91
CA GLU A 513 19.46 -24.25 -55.92
C GLU A 513 18.36 -25.19 -55.40
N ASP A 514 17.60 -25.76 -56.33
CA ASP A 514 16.63 -26.81 -56.04
C ASP A 514 17.34 -28.10 -55.64
N VAL A 515 16.89 -28.75 -54.58
CA VAL A 515 17.41 -30.04 -54.12
C VAL A 515 16.78 -31.20 -54.91
N LEU A 516 15.53 -31.00 -55.34
CA LEU A 516 14.82 -31.93 -56.23
C LEU A 516 14.41 -31.19 -57.48
N HIS A 517 14.67 -31.79 -58.64
CA HIS A 517 14.33 -31.24 -59.93
C HIS A 517 13.39 -32.17 -60.70
N ASP A 518 12.26 -31.64 -61.13
CA ASP A 518 11.34 -32.27 -62.09
C ASP A 518 11.00 -33.75 -61.79
N ILE A 519 10.65 -34.03 -60.55
CA ILE A 519 10.28 -35.38 -60.12
C ILE A 519 8.90 -35.74 -60.67
N HIS A 520 8.88 -36.86 -61.43
CA HIS A 520 7.65 -37.37 -62.02
C HIS A 520 7.54 -38.89 -61.81
N PHE A 521 6.52 -39.36 -61.05
CA PHE A 521 6.19 -40.78 -60.89
C PHE A 521 4.78 -40.95 -60.37
N THR A 522 4.24 -42.18 -60.52
CA THR A 522 2.94 -42.59 -59.95
C THR A 522 3.10 -43.86 -59.20
N ALA A 523 2.70 -43.90 -57.93
CA ALA A 523 2.63 -45.14 -57.13
C ALA A 523 1.15 -45.51 -56.89
N LYS A 524 0.78 -46.78 -57.14
CA LYS A 524 -0.57 -47.28 -57.00
C LYS A 524 -0.73 -48.12 -55.72
N PRO A 525 -1.94 -48.29 -55.20
CA PRO A 525 -2.20 -49.16 -54.07
C PRO A 525 -1.75 -50.61 -54.36
N GLY A 526 -1.01 -51.21 -53.40
CA GLY A 526 -0.47 -52.57 -53.54
C GLY A 526 0.82 -52.70 -54.36
N GLU A 527 1.33 -51.62 -54.95
CA GLU A 527 2.62 -51.60 -55.62
C GLU A 527 3.76 -51.14 -54.68
N THR A 528 4.95 -51.73 -54.84
CA THR A 528 6.14 -51.28 -54.14
C THR A 528 6.96 -50.39 -55.05
N THR A 529 7.03 -49.10 -54.73
CA THR A 529 7.86 -48.15 -55.46
C THR A 529 9.20 -47.97 -54.76
N ALA A 530 10.32 -48.37 -55.39
CA ALA A 530 11.65 -48.16 -54.86
C ALA A 530 12.26 -46.87 -55.37
N ILE A 531 12.67 -45.98 -54.44
CA ILE A 531 13.33 -44.72 -54.75
C ILE A 531 14.83 -44.94 -54.47
N ILE A 532 15.67 -44.77 -55.51
CA ILE A 532 17.12 -44.93 -55.42
C ILE A 532 17.79 -43.59 -55.61
N GLY A 533 18.70 -43.21 -54.70
CA GLY A 533 19.45 -41.94 -54.76
C GLY A 533 20.67 -41.93 -53.85
N LYS A 534 21.41 -40.83 -53.79
CA LYS A 534 22.53 -40.65 -52.85
C LYS A 534 22.04 -40.68 -51.40
N SER A 535 22.83 -41.20 -50.48
CA SER A 535 22.52 -41.46 -49.07
C SER A 535 21.79 -40.31 -48.34
N GLN A 536 22.17 -39.07 -48.61
CA GLN A 536 21.52 -37.88 -48.06
C GLN A 536 20.08 -37.65 -48.57
N PHE A 537 19.77 -38.09 -49.78
CA PHE A 537 18.48 -38.02 -50.41
C PHE A 537 17.47 -38.99 -49.77
N MET A 538 17.93 -40.15 -49.38
CA MET A 538 17.10 -41.25 -48.86
C MET A 538 16.64 -41.04 -47.41
N SER A 539 17.48 -40.43 -46.56
CA SER A 539 17.16 -40.22 -45.14
C SER A 539 16.07 -39.15 -44.91
N GLN A 540 15.97 -38.14 -45.75
CA GLN A 540 14.97 -37.07 -45.66
C GLN A 540 13.62 -37.47 -46.27
N TRP A 541 13.63 -38.28 -47.35
CA TRP A 541 12.42 -38.79 -47.98
C TRP A 541 11.73 -39.90 -47.15
N GLY A 542 12.51 -40.78 -46.52
CA GLY A 542 12.00 -41.87 -45.71
C GLY A 542 11.14 -41.43 -44.53
N ILE A 543 11.44 -40.26 -43.93
CA ILE A 543 10.66 -39.72 -42.81
C ILE A 543 9.36 -39.05 -43.30
N GLN A 544 9.37 -38.33 -44.41
CA GLN A 544 8.16 -37.64 -44.91
C GLN A 544 7.20 -38.53 -45.66
N VAL A 545 7.67 -39.44 -46.48
CA VAL A 545 6.81 -40.40 -47.20
C VAL A 545 6.20 -41.43 -46.23
N GLY A 546 6.96 -41.88 -45.22
CA GLY A 546 6.47 -42.80 -44.20
C GLY A 546 5.34 -42.22 -43.32
N SER A 547 5.33 -40.90 -43.09
CA SER A 547 4.24 -40.23 -42.37
C SER A 547 3.00 -39.99 -43.24
N PHE A 548 3.16 -39.78 -44.53
CA PHE A 548 2.04 -39.61 -45.47
C PHE A 548 1.28 -40.91 -45.75
N VAL A 549 2.01 -42.02 -45.82
CA VAL A 549 1.41 -43.38 -46.07
C VAL A 549 0.73 -43.96 -44.82
N ARG A 550 1.07 -43.46 -43.61
CA ARG A 550 0.41 -43.93 -42.38
C ARG A 550 -0.99 -43.31 -42.13
N ASN A 551 -1.30 -42.21 -42.79
CA ASN A 551 -2.58 -41.50 -42.63
C ASN A 551 -3.57 -41.67 -43.81
N LEU A 552 -3.19 -42.44 -44.83
CA LEU A 552 -4.08 -42.91 -45.92
C LEU A 552 -4.52 -44.36 -45.68
#